data_0d234828e15556f37e141737d1a23891
#
_entry.id   0d234828e15556f37e141737d1a23891
#
_cell.length_a   1.000
_cell.length_b   1.000
_cell.length_c   1.000
_cell.angle_alpha   90.00
_cell.angle_beta   90.00
_cell.angle_gamma   90.00
#
_symmetry.space_group_name_H-M   'P 1'
#
loop_
_entity.id
_entity.type
_entity.pdbx_description
1 polymer ?
#
loop_
_entity_poly.entity_id
_entity_poly.type
_entity_poly.pdbx_seq_one_letter_code
_entity_poly.pdbx_strand_id
1 'polypeptide(L)'
;MLLAFVDTPQRHDRITIFPVVAADEPRLSYLLLADALRRGLLTLEENGPGEAPCLIAQNRSTQPVLILGSETVTGNRNPRSVFQTVLLGPSSVTRVPTAEDPVSKWSCAALEAQFSDRLRAFPLLDNQVGILAFMGRNLLGLDVLGTPELYSPLHRRLITGYLLSALTSGVEGKLE
;
A
#
# COMPACT_ATOMS: atom_id res chain seq x y z
N MET A 1 0.22 18.83 11.46
CA MET A 1 1.55 18.17 11.40
C MET A 1 1.37 16.83 12.07
N LEU A 2 1.81 15.73 11.47
CA LEU A 2 1.83 14.42 12.11
C LEU A 2 3.05 14.37 13.04
N LEU A 3 2.84 14.18 14.32
CA LEU A 3 3.90 13.86 15.26
C LEU A 3 3.86 12.35 15.51
N ALA A 4 4.94 11.67 15.20
CA ALA A 4 5.05 10.22 15.34
C ALA A 4 6.44 9.82 15.84
N PHE A 5 6.54 8.68 16.46
CA PHE A 5 7.80 8.11 16.93
C PHE A 5 7.92 6.64 16.54
N VAL A 6 9.14 6.15 16.56
CA VAL A 6 9.45 4.76 16.28
C VAL A 6 9.38 3.96 17.56
N ASP A 7 8.59 2.88 17.56
CA ASP A 7 8.42 2.01 18.72
C ASP A 7 9.37 0.79 18.67
N THR A 8 9.25 -0.08 19.65
CA THR A 8 10.07 -1.28 19.83
C THR A 8 10.04 -2.19 18.59
N PRO A 9 11.20 -2.62 18.07
CA PRO A 9 11.25 -3.41 16.86
C PRO A 9 10.63 -4.80 17.02
N GLN A 10 9.86 -5.19 16.04
CA GLN A 10 9.34 -6.54 15.83
C GLN A 10 10.27 -7.27 14.84
N ARG A 11 10.60 -8.54 15.11
CA ARG A 11 11.59 -9.26 14.33
C ARG A 11 11.14 -10.67 13.96
N HIS A 12 11.45 -11.05 12.73
CA HIS A 12 11.30 -12.43 12.27
C HIS A 12 12.39 -12.72 11.23
N ASP A 13 13.20 -13.75 11.46
CA ASP A 13 14.37 -14.09 10.64
C ASP A 13 15.31 -12.88 10.49
N ARG A 14 15.57 -12.47 9.25
CA ARG A 14 16.41 -11.31 8.92
C ARG A 14 15.64 -10.01 8.80
N ILE A 15 14.31 -10.03 8.97
CA ILE A 15 13.45 -8.87 8.84
C ILE A 15 13.25 -8.23 10.20
N THR A 16 13.42 -6.92 10.25
CA THR A 16 13.11 -6.09 11.40
C THR A 16 12.16 -5.00 10.96
N ILE A 17 11.01 -4.92 11.61
CA ILE A 17 10.01 -3.87 11.40
C ILE A 17 9.95 -3.04 12.67
N PHE A 18 10.12 -1.74 12.51
CA PHE A 18 9.88 -0.76 13.57
C PHE A 18 8.51 -0.15 13.32
N PRO A 19 7.53 -0.36 14.20
CA PRO A 19 6.25 0.33 14.15
C PRO A 19 6.47 1.84 14.29
N VAL A 20 5.75 2.61 13.49
CA VAL A 20 5.67 4.07 13.63
C VAL A 20 4.32 4.40 14.25
N VAL A 21 4.34 5.00 15.43
CA VAL A 21 3.16 5.25 16.25
C VAL A 21 2.90 6.76 16.33
N ALA A 22 1.66 7.18 16.17
CA ALA A 22 1.27 8.57 16.31
C ALA A 22 1.29 8.99 17.79
N ALA A 23 1.88 10.15 18.06
CA ALA A 23 1.89 10.76 19.40
C ALA A 23 0.61 11.56 19.67
N ASP A 24 0.01 12.11 18.61
CA ASP A 24 -1.21 12.91 18.65
C ASP A 24 -2.21 12.40 17.62
N GLU A 25 -3.50 12.74 17.77
CA GLU A 25 -4.51 12.48 16.74
C GLU A 25 -4.20 13.31 15.47
N PRO A 26 -3.82 12.65 14.36
CA PRO A 26 -3.54 13.38 13.13
C PRO A 26 -4.83 13.92 12.52
N ARG A 27 -4.78 15.14 11.99
CA ARG A 27 -5.93 15.83 11.38
C ARG A 27 -6.00 15.69 9.85
N LEU A 28 -5.27 14.73 9.29
CA LEU A 28 -5.33 14.46 7.85
C LEU A 28 -6.52 13.58 7.55
N SER A 29 -7.44 14.09 6.73
CA SER A 29 -8.62 13.36 6.29
C SER A 29 -8.54 13.10 4.79
N TYR A 30 -8.41 11.83 4.42
CA TYR A 30 -8.52 11.35 3.04
C TYR A 30 -9.13 9.95 3.04
N LEU A 31 -9.60 9.52 1.88
CA LEU A 31 -10.15 8.18 1.68
C LEU A 31 -9.08 7.28 1.06
N LEU A 32 -9.11 5.99 1.39
CA LEU A 32 -8.38 4.98 0.64
C LEU A 32 -9.18 4.54 -0.58
N LEU A 33 -8.50 4.01 -1.61
CA LEU A 33 -9.10 3.51 -2.84
C LEU A 33 -10.31 2.61 -2.58
N ALA A 34 -10.13 1.57 -1.74
CA ALA A 34 -11.19 0.60 -1.45
C ALA A 34 -12.43 1.23 -0.81
N ASP A 35 -12.25 2.20 0.09
CA ASP A 35 -13.34 2.91 0.74
C ASP A 35 -14.09 3.83 -0.22
N ALA A 36 -13.34 4.55 -1.05
CA ALA A 36 -13.92 5.45 -2.04
C ALA A 36 -14.75 4.69 -3.08
N LEU A 37 -14.25 3.54 -3.56
CA LEU A 37 -14.99 2.67 -4.49
C LEU A 37 -16.24 2.09 -3.83
N ARG A 38 -16.12 1.52 -2.63
CA ARG A 38 -17.26 0.93 -1.90
C ARG A 38 -18.39 1.94 -1.64
N ARG A 39 -18.04 3.20 -1.41
CA ARG A 39 -19.00 4.29 -1.20
C ARG A 39 -19.54 4.89 -2.50
N GLY A 40 -19.06 4.46 -3.67
CA GLY A 40 -19.44 5.06 -4.96
C GLY A 40 -18.94 6.49 -5.16
N LEU A 41 -17.94 6.91 -4.37
CA LEU A 41 -17.35 8.25 -4.42
C LEU A 41 -16.21 8.37 -5.44
N LEU A 42 -15.69 7.25 -5.91
CA LEU A 42 -14.65 7.17 -6.94
C LEU A 42 -15.13 6.26 -8.06
N THR A 43 -14.93 6.68 -9.30
CA THR A 43 -15.05 5.83 -10.47
C THR A 43 -13.71 5.74 -11.17
N LEU A 44 -13.42 4.57 -11.71
CA LEU A 44 -12.21 4.28 -12.48
C LEU A 44 -12.63 3.73 -13.85
N GLU A 45 -12.23 4.41 -14.90
CA GLU A 45 -12.53 4.02 -16.28
C GLU A 45 -11.23 3.82 -17.04
N GLU A 46 -11.18 2.80 -17.90
CA GLU A 46 -10.04 2.60 -18.78
C GLU A 46 -10.06 3.65 -19.89
N ASN A 47 -8.89 4.17 -20.27
CA ASN A 47 -8.75 4.99 -21.46
C ASN A 47 -9.02 4.19 -22.75
N GLY A 48 -9.27 4.90 -23.84
CA GLY A 48 -9.61 4.31 -25.13
C GLY A 48 -8.51 3.40 -25.72
N PRO A 49 -8.88 2.53 -26.65
CA PRO A 49 -7.91 1.67 -27.35
C PRO A 49 -6.88 2.51 -28.10
N GLY A 50 -5.60 2.14 -28.00
CA GLY A 50 -4.48 2.81 -28.65
C GLY A 50 -3.80 3.92 -27.82
N GLU A 51 -4.31 4.27 -26.66
CA GLU A 51 -3.66 5.18 -25.73
C GLU A 51 -2.74 4.43 -24.76
N ALA A 52 -1.77 5.16 -24.17
CA ALA A 52 -0.92 4.61 -23.10
C ALA A 52 -1.77 4.09 -21.94
N PRO A 53 -1.42 2.95 -21.32
CA PRO A 53 -2.21 2.35 -20.26
C PRO A 53 -2.40 3.31 -19.08
N CYS A 54 -3.61 3.78 -18.88
CA CYS A 54 -3.97 4.58 -17.71
C CYS A 54 -5.43 4.36 -17.34
N LEU A 55 -5.78 4.71 -16.10
CA LEU A 55 -7.16 4.81 -15.64
C LEU A 55 -7.53 6.28 -15.51
N ILE A 56 -8.74 6.62 -15.93
CA ILE A 56 -9.36 7.91 -15.64
C ILE A 56 -10.07 7.76 -14.30
N ALA A 57 -9.50 8.38 -13.28
CA ALA A 57 -10.05 8.38 -11.93
C ALA A 57 -10.88 9.64 -11.72
N GLN A 58 -12.18 9.49 -11.43
CA GLN A 58 -13.06 10.58 -11.07
C GLN A 58 -13.41 10.50 -9.58
N ASN A 59 -12.81 11.39 -8.79
CA ASN A 59 -13.15 11.57 -7.38
C ASN A 59 -14.33 12.53 -7.25
N ARG A 60 -15.47 12.02 -6.82
CA ARG A 60 -16.72 12.80 -6.59
C ARG A 60 -16.89 13.24 -5.15
N SER A 61 -15.94 12.87 -4.27
CA SER A 61 -16.01 13.26 -2.86
C SER A 61 -15.45 14.66 -2.61
N THR A 62 -15.76 15.19 -1.44
CA THR A 62 -15.17 16.44 -0.92
C THR A 62 -13.82 16.20 -0.21
N GLN A 63 -13.37 14.95 -0.16
CA GLN A 63 -12.10 14.56 0.45
C GLN A 63 -11.11 14.07 -0.61
N PRO A 64 -9.80 14.23 -0.42
CA PRO A 64 -8.82 13.57 -1.26
C PRO A 64 -8.96 12.05 -1.19
N VAL A 65 -8.57 11.35 -2.27
CA VAL A 65 -8.49 9.88 -2.29
C VAL A 65 -7.05 9.47 -2.56
N LEU A 66 -6.49 8.65 -1.67
CA LEU A 66 -5.17 8.06 -1.81
C LEU A 66 -5.27 6.71 -2.52
N ILE A 67 -4.54 6.56 -3.62
CA ILE A 67 -4.32 5.30 -4.32
C ILE A 67 -2.85 4.96 -4.15
N LEU A 68 -2.56 3.81 -3.55
CA LEU A 68 -1.17 3.38 -3.35
C LEU A 68 -0.58 2.80 -4.63
N GLY A 69 0.71 3.01 -4.86
CA GLY A 69 1.45 2.28 -5.87
C GLY A 69 1.33 0.78 -5.63
N SER A 70 1.33 -0.01 -6.69
CA SER A 70 1.07 -1.46 -6.67
C SER A 70 -0.35 -1.90 -6.26
N GLU A 71 -1.29 -0.98 -6.00
CA GLU A 71 -2.69 -1.39 -5.88
C GLU A 71 -3.20 -1.94 -7.21
N THR A 72 -3.83 -3.12 -7.13
CA THR A 72 -4.45 -3.73 -8.30
C THR A 72 -5.90 -3.28 -8.41
N VAL A 73 -6.22 -2.73 -9.56
CA VAL A 73 -7.59 -2.34 -9.91
C VAL A 73 -8.10 -3.27 -10.98
N THR A 74 -9.23 -3.91 -10.70
CA THR A 74 -9.91 -4.75 -11.68
C THR A 74 -10.87 -3.86 -12.47
N GLY A 75 -10.51 -3.54 -13.71
CA GLY A 75 -11.38 -2.86 -14.67
C GLY A 75 -12.28 -3.84 -15.43
N ASN A 76 -12.92 -3.34 -16.47
CA ASN A 76 -13.82 -4.17 -17.30
C ASN A 76 -13.09 -5.21 -18.18
N ARG A 77 -11.76 -5.13 -18.30
CA ARG A 77 -10.98 -6.01 -19.19
C ARG A 77 -9.96 -6.83 -18.41
N ASN A 78 -8.86 -6.21 -17.99
CA ASN A 78 -7.76 -6.89 -17.31
C ASN A 78 -7.41 -6.18 -16.00
N PRO A 79 -6.97 -6.93 -14.96
CA PRO A 79 -6.40 -6.33 -13.78
C PRO A 79 -5.20 -5.44 -14.15
N ARG A 80 -5.13 -4.25 -13.56
CA ARG A 80 -4.04 -3.29 -13.77
C ARG A 80 -3.47 -2.88 -12.42
N SER A 81 -2.16 -2.81 -12.34
CA SER A 81 -1.48 -2.26 -11.17
C SER A 81 -1.21 -0.78 -11.36
N VAL A 82 -1.50 0.00 -10.34
CA VAL A 82 -1.16 1.42 -10.27
C VAL A 82 0.36 1.56 -10.17
N PHE A 83 0.96 2.34 -11.06
CA PHE A 83 2.42 2.42 -11.17
C PHE A 83 3.06 3.14 -9.97
N GLN A 84 2.42 4.17 -9.46
CA GLN A 84 2.92 4.98 -8.35
C GLN A 84 1.78 5.45 -7.46
N THR A 85 2.11 5.78 -6.20
CA THR A 85 1.12 6.37 -5.28
C THR A 85 0.63 7.72 -5.81
N VAL A 86 -0.69 7.88 -5.85
CA VAL A 86 -1.37 9.07 -6.34
C VAL A 86 -2.36 9.57 -5.30
N LEU A 87 -2.34 10.87 -5.03
CA LEU A 87 -3.36 11.55 -4.24
C LEU A 87 -4.29 12.32 -5.17
N LEU A 88 -5.52 11.85 -5.31
CA LEU A 88 -6.56 12.52 -6.08
C LEU A 88 -7.14 13.66 -5.27
N GLY A 89 -7.19 14.86 -5.85
CA GLY A 89 -7.85 15.98 -5.21
C GLY A 89 -9.36 15.77 -5.04
N PRO A 90 -10.02 16.51 -4.14
CA PRO A 90 -11.47 16.53 -4.05
C PRO A 90 -12.12 16.96 -5.37
N SER A 91 -13.25 16.35 -5.72
CA SER A 91 -14.05 16.74 -6.91
C SER A 91 -13.20 16.86 -8.19
N SER A 92 -12.26 15.92 -8.40
CA SER A 92 -11.29 15.99 -9.49
C SER A 92 -11.38 14.80 -10.45
N VAL A 93 -10.87 15.02 -11.67
CA VAL A 93 -10.62 13.96 -12.66
C VAL A 93 -9.13 13.92 -12.92
N THR A 94 -8.52 12.76 -12.77
CA THR A 94 -7.07 12.58 -12.86
C THR A 94 -6.74 11.33 -13.68
N ARG A 95 -5.70 11.40 -14.50
CA ARG A 95 -5.12 10.23 -15.16
C ARG A 95 -4.17 9.52 -14.20
N VAL A 96 -4.42 8.26 -13.94
CA VAL A 96 -3.61 7.41 -13.07
C VAL A 96 -2.84 6.42 -13.95
N PRO A 97 -1.52 6.57 -14.06
CA PRO A 97 -0.69 5.66 -14.85
C PRO A 97 -0.76 4.23 -14.28
N THR A 98 -0.95 3.26 -15.16
CA THR A 98 -1.02 1.84 -14.79
C THR A 98 -0.09 1.02 -15.66
N ALA A 99 0.32 -0.14 -15.15
CA ALA A 99 0.96 -1.19 -15.92
C ALA A 99 0.02 -2.39 -16.01
N GLU A 100 0.18 -3.20 -17.05
CA GLU A 100 -0.39 -4.55 -17.04
C GLU A 100 0.20 -5.28 -15.85
N ASP A 101 -0.65 -5.92 -15.05
CA ASP A 101 -0.19 -6.65 -13.88
C ASP A 101 0.33 -8.03 -14.29
N PRO A 102 1.65 -8.23 -14.46
CA PRO A 102 2.20 -9.55 -14.76
C PRO A 102 2.03 -10.53 -13.59
N VAL A 103 1.69 -10.01 -12.41
CA VAL A 103 1.55 -10.76 -11.16
C VAL A 103 0.09 -11.02 -10.79
N SER A 104 -0.86 -10.71 -11.69
CA SER A 104 -2.30 -10.95 -11.46
C SER A 104 -2.65 -12.40 -11.11
N LYS A 105 -1.69 -13.33 -11.24
CA LYS A 105 -1.81 -14.72 -10.79
C LYS A 105 -1.74 -14.87 -9.25
N TRP A 106 -1.25 -13.85 -8.54
CA TRP A 106 -1.09 -13.85 -7.09
C TRP A 106 -2.00 -12.78 -6.49
N SER A 107 -3.19 -13.16 -6.07
CA SER A 107 -4.02 -12.22 -5.30
C SER A 107 -3.28 -11.85 -4.01
N CYS A 108 -3.42 -10.61 -3.55
CA CYS A 108 -2.85 -10.16 -2.28
C CYS A 108 -3.27 -11.10 -1.13
N ALA A 109 -4.51 -11.59 -1.15
CA ALA A 109 -5.03 -12.55 -0.19
C ALA A 109 -4.29 -13.90 -0.22
N ALA A 110 -3.92 -14.41 -1.41
CA ALA A 110 -3.15 -15.66 -1.52
C ALA A 110 -1.74 -15.49 -0.96
N LEU A 111 -1.09 -14.35 -1.19
CA LEU A 111 0.21 -14.02 -0.61
C LEU A 111 0.13 -13.85 0.91
N GLU A 112 -0.87 -13.16 1.41
CA GLU A 112 -1.09 -13.02 2.85
C GLU A 112 -1.34 -14.37 3.52
N ALA A 113 -2.07 -15.28 2.88
CA ALA A 113 -2.26 -16.64 3.37
C ALA A 113 -0.95 -17.42 3.43
N GLN A 114 -0.10 -17.29 2.39
CA GLN A 114 1.22 -17.94 2.33
C GLN A 114 2.16 -17.41 3.43
N PHE A 115 2.06 -16.14 3.79
CA PHE A 115 2.88 -15.51 4.82
C PHE A 115 2.21 -15.47 6.20
N SER A 116 1.08 -16.13 6.40
CA SER A 116 0.27 -16.03 7.62
C SER A 116 1.06 -16.21 8.92
N ASP A 117 1.96 -17.21 8.97
CA ASP A 117 2.76 -17.49 10.16
C ASP A 117 3.81 -16.41 10.42
N ARG A 118 4.44 -15.88 9.36
CA ARG A 118 5.41 -14.79 9.47
C ARG A 118 4.73 -13.49 9.87
N LEU A 119 3.54 -13.22 9.36
CA LEU A 119 2.75 -12.03 9.71
C LEU A 119 2.38 -11.96 11.19
N ARG A 120 2.27 -13.11 11.88
CA ARG A 120 2.04 -13.16 13.34
C ARG A 120 3.17 -12.54 14.16
N ALA A 121 4.38 -12.50 13.62
CA ALA A 121 5.53 -11.88 14.29
C ALA A 121 5.49 -10.34 14.28
N PHE A 122 4.56 -9.76 13.50
CA PHE A 122 4.43 -8.33 13.28
C PHE A 122 3.01 -7.88 13.64
N PRO A 123 2.60 -7.93 14.92
CA PRO A 123 1.28 -7.49 15.32
C PRO A 123 1.10 -5.98 15.11
N LEU A 124 -0.11 -5.58 14.77
CA LEU A 124 -0.51 -4.18 14.73
C LEU A 124 -0.55 -3.64 16.16
N LEU A 125 0.04 -2.45 16.36
CA LEU A 125 0.01 -1.75 17.65
C LEU A 125 -1.10 -0.68 17.67
N ASP A 126 -1.52 -0.31 18.86
CA ASP A 126 -2.43 0.81 19.05
C ASP A 126 -1.78 2.11 18.53
N ASN A 127 -2.58 2.95 17.90
CA ASN A 127 -2.15 4.21 17.28
C ASN A 127 -1.02 4.09 16.24
N GLN A 128 -0.78 2.88 15.69
CA GLN A 128 0.21 2.69 14.64
C GLN A 128 -0.25 3.35 13.34
N VAL A 129 0.63 4.16 12.76
CA VAL A 129 0.41 4.92 11.52
C VAL A 129 1.37 4.52 10.42
N GLY A 130 2.36 3.67 10.71
CA GLY A 130 3.33 3.28 9.71
C GLY A 130 4.29 2.20 10.16
N ILE A 131 5.23 1.90 9.28
CA ILE A 131 6.31 0.94 9.48
C ILE A 131 7.59 1.43 8.83
N LEU A 132 8.71 1.17 9.50
CA LEU A 132 10.05 1.30 8.96
C LEU A 132 10.66 -0.11 8.91
N ALA A 133 10.95 -0.61 7.70
CA ALA A 133 11.33 -2.00 7.46
C ALA A 133 12.79 -2.14 7.06
N PHE A 134 13.47 -3.14 7.63
CA PHE A 134 14.85 -3.51 7.33
C PHE A 134 14.98 -5.01 7.05
N MET A 135 15.95 -5.36 6.20
CA MET A 135 16.50 -6.70 6.07
C MET A 135 17.97 -6.70 6.50
N GLY A 136 18.24 -7.25 7.67
CA GLY A 136 19.56 -7.13 8.30
C GLY A 136 19.90 -5.66 8.57
N ARG A 137 20.87 -5.10 7.83
CA ARG A 137 21.27 -3.68 7.94
C ARG A 137 20.72 -2.80 6.80
N ASN A 138 20.06 -3.39 5.81
CA ASN A 138 19.57 -2.70 4.64
C ASN A 138 18.15 -2.20 4.87
N LEU A 139 17.92 -0.92 4.64
CA LEU A 139 16.58 -0.33 4.63
C LEU A 139 15.80 -0.88 3.44
N LEU A 140 14.61 -1.45 3.71
CA LEU A 140 13.65 -1.87 2.69
C LEU A 140 12.70 -0.73 2.33
N GLY A 141 12.23 0.01 3.31
CA GLY A 141 11.34 1.14 3.09
C GLY A 141 10.73 1.72 4.36
N LEU A 142 10.01 2.82 4.16
CA LEU A 142 9.23 3.51 5.18
C LEU A 142 7.87 3.87 4.59
N ASP A 143 6.81 3.37 5.22
CA ASP A 143 5.43 3.74 4.91
C ASP A 143 4.78 4.38 6.13
N VAL A 144 4.26 5.59 5.97
CA VAL A 144 3.53 6.31 7.02
C VAL A 144 2.26 6.90 6.42
N LEU A 145 1.13 6.65 7.07
CA LEU A 145 -0.18 7.19 6.71
C LEU A 145 -0.63 8.25 7.72
N GLY A 146 -1.65 9.01 7.34
CA GLY A 146 -2.08 10.16 8.11
C GLY A 146 -2.75 9.81 9.43
N THR A 147 -3.37 8.64 9.56
CA THR A 147 -4.08 8.20 10.77
C THR A 147 -4.00 6.69 10.97
N PRO A 148 -4.21 6.19 12.21
CA PRO A 148 -4.27 4.75 12.50
C PRO A 148 -5.39 4.04 11.71
N GLU A 149 -6.54 4.68 11.51
CA GLU A 149 -7.67 4.12 10.77
C GLU A 149 -7.34 3.90 9.29
N LEU A 150 -6.51 4.75 8.71
CA LEU A 150 -6.01 4.62 7.34
C LEU A 150 -4.92 3.55 7.24
N TYR A 151 -4.07 3.44 8.26
CA TYR A 151 -2.98 2.47 8.26
C TYR A 151 -3.45 1.04 8.54
N SER A 152 -4.33 0.85 9.53
CA SER A 152 -4.77 -0.46 10.02
C SER A 152 -5.20 -1.44 8.91
N PRO A 153 -6.06 -1.06 7.94
CA PRO A 153 -6.48 -1.96 6.86
C PRO A 153 -5.35 -2.31 5.88
N LEU A 154 -4.27 -1.54 5.86
CA LEU A 154 -3.12 -1.74 4.98
C LEU A 154 -1.96 -2.49 5.65
N HIS A 155 -1.96 -2.60 6.99
CA HIS A 155 -0.87 -3.15 7.78
C HIS A 155 -0.35 -4.50 7.24
N ARG A 156 -1.22 -5.50 7.12
CA ARG A 156 -0.84 -6.84 6.64
C ARG A 156 -0.30 -6.81 5.22
N ARG A 157 -0.92 -6.04 4.35
CA ARG A 157 -0.51 -5.88 2.95
C ARG A 157 0.88 -5.27 2.83
N LEU A 158 1.16 -4.20 3.57
CA LEU A 158 2.46 -3.53 3.56
C LEU A 158 3.57 -4.48 4.06
N ILE A 159 3.32 -5.20 5.16
CA ILE A 159 4.27 -6.18 5.67
C ILE A 159 4.50 -7.32 4.65
N THR A 160 3.43 -7.83 4.02
CA THR A 160 3.54 -8.84 2.96
C THR A 160 4.44 -8.36 1.82
N GLY A 161 4.32 -7.09 1.41
CA GLY A 161 5.19 -6.48 0.41
C GLY A 161 6.66 -6.49 0.82
N TYR A 162 6.97 -6.14 2.07
CA TYR A 162 8.35 -6.19 2.59
C TYR A 162 8.88 -7.62 2.74
N LEU A 163 8.04 -8.58 3.14
CA LEU A 163 8.42 -10.00 3.18
C LEU A 163 8.76 -10.53 1.79
N LEU A 164 7.99 -10.17 0.77
CA LEU A 164 8.27 -10.50 -0.63
C LEU A 164 9.59 -9.86 -1.10
N SER A 165 9.77 -8.57 -0.87
CA SER A 165 10.99 -7.85 -1.25
C SER A 165 12.23 -8.48 -0.62
N ALA A 166 12.14 -8.90 0.64
CA ALA A 166 13.24 -9.57 1.33
C ALA A 166 13.57 -10.95 0.73
N LEU A 167 12.57 -11.69 0.25
CA LEU A 167 12.81 -12.99 -0.40
C LEU A 167 13.48 -12.81 -1.77
N THR A 168 13.05 -11.83 -2.56
CA THR A 168 13.64 -11.55 -3.87
C THR A 168 15.05 -11.01 -3.76
N SER A 169 15.31 -10.07 -2.86
CA SER A 169 16.66 -9.54 -2.61
C SER A 169 17.64 -10.56 -2.04
N GLY A 170 17.15 -11.60 -1.36
CA GLY A 170 17.97 -12.70 -0.85
C GLY A 170 18.42 -13.70 -1.93
N VAL A 171 17.78 -13.69 -3.10
CA VAL A 171 18.15 -14.55 -4.25
C VAL A 171 19.26 -13.91 -5.07
N GLU A 172 19.31 -12.59 -5.20
CA GLU A 172 20.37 -11.89 -5.94
C GLU A 172 21.74 -11.97 -5.25
N GLY A 173 21.79 -12.10 -3.93
CA GLY A 173 23.05 -12.22 -3.16
C GLY A 173 23.71 -13.61 -3.20
N LYS A 174 23.19 -14.58 -3.97
CA LYS A 174 23.76 -15.93 -4.16
C LYS A 174 24.39 -16.16 -5.55
N LEU A 175 24.47 -15.12 -6.37
CA LEU A 175 25.05 -15.18 -7.74
C LEU A 175 26.41 -14.49 -7.85
N GLU A 176 27.10 -14.21 -6.72
CA GLU A 176 28.53 -13.83 -6.68
C GLU A 176 29.38 -14.93 -6.08
#